data_667c059d78f017831f5a45a61f657bb2
#
_entry.id   667c059d78f017831f5a45a61f657bb2
#
_cell.length_a   1.000
_cell.length_b   1.000
_cell.length_c   1.000
_cell.angle_alpha   90.00
_cell.angle_beta   90.00
_cell.angle_gamma   90.00
#
_symmetry.space_group_name_H-M   'P 1'
#
loop_
_entity.id
_entity.type
_entity.pdbx_description
1 polymer ?
#
loop_
_entity_poly.entity_id
_entity_poly.type
_entity_poly.pdbx_seq_one_letter_code
_entity_poly.pdbx_strand_id
1 'polypeptide(L)'
;PTPPTGWLVCDGSAISRTEYADLFATIGTLWGAGDEVSTFNLPDLRGEFVRGFDDGRGVDDGRVFATSQDFALENITGRFGGSALSGGNDIFEGVFGDNITGLLDQSPGSGVKQPYGIDFDASRVVSTANETRPRNIAMTYAIKAFYPTSA
;
A
#
# COMPACT_ATOMS: atom_id res chain seq x y z
N PRO A 1 -17.80 -5.57 -14.23
CA PRO A 1 -17.61 -5.41 -15.70
C PRO A 1 -17.30 -6.77 -16.31
N THR A 2 -17.87 -7.02 -17.50
CA THR A 2 -17.68 -8.28 -18.23
C THR A 2 -16.48 -8.10 -19.17
N PRO A 3 -15.49 -9.00 -19.16
CA PRO A 3 -14.36 -8.92 -20.06
C PRO A 3 -14.79 -9.25 -21.51
N PRO A 4 -14.04 -8.82 -22.53
CA PRO A 4 -14.29 -9.23 -23.90
C PRO A 4 -14.18 -10.74 -24.09
N THR A 5 -14.80 -11.27 -25.15
CA THR A 5 -14.68 -12.69 -25.51
C THR A 5 -13.20 -13.09 -25.63
N GLY A 6 -12.82 -14.21 -25.05
CA GLY A 6 -11.44 -14.69 -25.01
C GLY A 6 -10.58 -14.15 -23.87
N TRP A 7 -11.18 -13.35 -22.98
CA TRP A 7 -10.50 -12.83 -21.79
C TRP A 7 -11.22 -13.25 -20.52
N LEU A 8 -10.48 -13.51 -19.47
CA LEU A 8 -10.98 -13.85 -18.12
C LEU A 8 -10.56 -12.79 -17.12
N VAL A 9 -11.44 -12.48 -16.18
CA VAL A 9 -11.14 -11.56 -15.07
C VAL A 9 -10.06 -12.16 -14.19
N CYS A 10 -9.09 -11.35 -13.75
CA CYS A 10 -8.06 -11.75 -12.79
C CYS A 10 -8.63 -11.64 -11.37
N ASP A 11 -9.44 -12.62 -10.96
CA ASP A 11 -10.17 -12.68 -9.69
C ASP A 11 -9.80 -13.89 -8.82
N GLY A 12 -8.72 -14.61 -9.17
CA GLY A 12 -8.24 -15.76 -8.42
C GLY A 12 -9.04 -17.05 -8.66
N SER A 13 -10.03 -17.05 -9.55
CA SER A 13 -10.86 -18.23 -9.79
C SER A 13 -10.06 -19.41 -10.32
N ALA A 14 -10.46 -20.62 -9.91
CA ALA A 14 -9.93 -21.87 -10.44
C ALA A 14 -10.63 -22.23 -11.75
N ILE A 15 -9.85 -22.44 -12.81
CA ILE A 15 -10.34 -22.76 -14.16
C ILE A 15 -9.75 -24.06 -14.68
N SER A 16 -10.40 -24.66 -15.68
CA SER A 16 -10.03 -25.98 -16.23
C SER A 16 -8.71 -25.94 -16.99
N ARG A 17 -7.79 -26.87 -16.67
CA ARG A 17 -6.52 -27.06 -17.39
C ARG A 17 -6.72 -27.53 -18.83
N THR A 18 -7.81 -28.26 -19.11
CA THR A 18 -8.11 -28.79 -20.43
C THR A 18 -8.83 -27.79 -21.31
N GLU A 19 -9.77 -27.03 -20.77
CA GLU A 19 -10.49 -25.99 -21.52
C GLU A 19 -9.57 -24.81 -21.87
N TYR A 20 -8.67 -24.45 -20.94
CA TYR A 20 -7.73 -23.34 -21.12
C TYR A 20 -6.28 -23.85 -21.22
N ALA A 21 -6.06 -24.88 -22.03
CA ALA A 21 -4.79 -25.57 -22.11
C ALA A 21 -3.62 -24.66 -22.51
N ASP A 22 -3.81 -23.73 -23.43
CA ASP A 22 -2.76 -22.78 -23.87
C ASP A 22 -2.41 -21.78 -22.74
N LEU A 23 -3.41 -21.31 -21.99
CA LEU A 23 -3.18 -20.46 -20.84
C LEU A 23 -2.46 -21.25 -19.73
N PHE A 24 -2.90 -22.49 -19.46
CA PHE A 24 -2.24 -23.35 -18.49
C PHE A 24 -0.77 -23.65 -18.87
N ALA A 25 -0.49 -23.89 -20.14
CA ALA A 25 0.87 -24.08 -20.63
C ALA A 25 1.75 -22.83 -20.40
N THR A 26 1.15 -21.64 -20.42
CA THR A 26 1.85 -20.37 -20.26
C THR A 26 2.11 -19.99 -18.80
N ILE A 27 1.08 -20.05 -17.93
CA ILE A 27 1.19 -19.58 -16.54
C ILE A 27 1.29 -20.71 -15.52
N GLY A 28 0.97 -21.95 -15.91
CA GLY A 28 1.04 -23.11 -15.02
C GLY A 28 0.24 -22.94 -13.74
N THR A 29 0.86 -23.29 -12.62
CA THR A 29 0.30 -23.17 -11.27
C THR A 29 0.86 -21.98 -10.50
N LEU A 30 1.43 -20.99 -11.19
CA LEU A 30 2.11 -19.85 -10.59
C LEU A 30 1.23 -19.06 -9.60
N TRP A 31 -0.06 -19.01 -9.88
CA TRP A 31 -1.06 -18.29 -9.06
C TRP A 31 -1.90 -19.22 -8.17
N GLY A 32 -1.59 -20.51 -8.19
CA GLY A 32 -2.23 -21.56 -7.42
C GLY A 32 -2.57 -22.80 -8.25
N ALA A 33 -2.54 -23.95 -7.60
CA ALA A 33 -2.70 -25.24 -8.25
C ALA A 33 -4.16 -25.67 -8.48
N GLY A 34 -5.13 -24.87 -8.02
CA GLY A 34 -6.54 -25.24 -8.06
C GLY A 34 -6.82 -26.46 -7.19
N ASP A 35 -7.43 -27.49 -7.79
CA ASP A 35 -7.67 -28.79 -7.17
C ASP A 35 -6.46 -29.75 -7.30
N GLU A 36 -5.31 -29.25 -7.77
CA GLU A 36 -4.06 -29.96 -8.04
C GLU A 36 -4.11 -30.93 -9.23
N VAL A 37 -5.29 -31.24 -9.77
CA VAL A 37 -5.50 -32.27 -10.80
C VAL A 37 -6.01 -31.66 -12.11
N SER A 38 -7.16 -31.02 -12.07
CA SER A 38 -7.91 -30.62 -13.26
C SER A 38 -8.02 -29.10 -13.44
N THR A 39 -7.70 -28.32 -12.40
CA THR A 39 -7.83 -26.86 -12.41
C THR A 39 -6.52 -26.18 -12.04
N PHE A 40 -6.42 -24.89 -12.33
CA PHE A 40 -5.38 -23.96 -11.90
C PHE A 40 -5.98 -22.60 -11.64
N ASN A 41 -5.34 -21.78 -10.80
CA ASN A 41 -5.87 -20.47 -10.45
C ASN A 41 -5.39 -19.38 -11.41
N LEU A 42 -6.30 -18.44 -11.69
CA LEU A 42 -5.96 -17.15 -12.26
C LEU A 42 -5.30 -16.25 -11.20
N PRO A 43 -4.53 -15.21 -11.63
CA PRO A 43 -4.13 -14.16 -10.70
C PRO A 43 -5.35 -13.53 -10.03
N ASP A 44 -5.24 -13.17 -8.74
CA ASP A 44 -6.21 -12.27 -8.09
C ASP A 44 -5.58 -10.89 -7.97
N LEU A 45 -6.02 -9.97 -8.81
CA LEU A 45 -5.52 -8.60 -8.83
C LEU A 45 -6.55 -7.58 -8.30
N ARG A 46 -7.59 -8.08 -7.63
CA ARG A 46 -8.61 -7.22 -7.02
C ARG A 46 -8.04 -6.51 -5.81
N GLY A 47 -8.10 -5.18 -5.81
CA GLY A 47 -7.54 -4.35 -4.74
C GLY A 47 -6.03 -4.17 -4.78
N GLU A 48 -5.34 -4.75 -5.74
CA GLU A 48 -3.88 -4.72 -5.85
C GLU A 48 -3.38 -3.64 -6.82
N PHE A 49 -2.23 -3.05 -6.49
CA PHE A 49 -1.46 -2.22 -7.41
C PHE A 49 -0.45 -3.09 -8.16
N VAL A 50 -0.62 -3.20 -9.47
CA VAL A 50 0.32 -3.95 -10.31
C VAL A 50 1.60 -3.16 -10.50
N ARG A 51 2.73 -3.76 -10.11
CA ARG A 51 4.07 -3.24 -10.31
C ARG A 51 4.79 -4.00 -11.41
N GLY A 52 5.54 -3.29 -12.25
CA GLY A 52 6.42 -3.94 -13.23
C GLY A 52 7.45 -4.83 -12.54
N PHE A 53 7.63 -6.05 -13.03
CA PHE A 53 8.66 -6.95 -12.53
C PHE A 53 10.05 -6.36 -12.79
N ASP A 54 10.92 -6.39 -11.79
CA ASP A 54 12.24 -5.75 -11.84
C ASP A 54 13.20 -6.41 -12.82
N ASP A 55 13.15 -7.72 -12.91
CA ASP A 55 13.95 -8.55 -13.85
C ASP A 55 15.44 -8.17 -13.88
N GLY A 56 16.02 -7.89 -12.70
CA GLY A 56 17.43 -7.56 -12.56
C GLY A 56 17.80 -6.10 -12.85
N ARG A 57 16.82 -5.21 -12.98
CA ARG A 57 17.08 -3.77 -13.17
C ARG A 57 17.65 -3.10 -11.91
N GLY A 58 17.42 -3.67 -10.71
CA GLY A 58 17.93 -3.16 -9.44
C GLY A 58 17.10 -2.02 -8.82
N VAL A 59 15.82 -1.89 -9.18
CA VAL A 59 14.87 -0.94 -8.58
C VAL A 59 14.05 -1.62 -7.47
N ASP A 60 13.81 -2.93 -7.58
CA ASP A 60 13.09 -3.78 -6.62
C ASP A 60 13.87 -5.09 -6.46
N ASP A 61 15.11 -4.96 -5.97
CA ASP A 61 16.09 -6.05 -5.93
C ASP A 61 15.58 -7.25 -5.11
N GLY A 62 15.86 -8.45 -5.61
CA GLY A 62 15.42 -9.69 -4.97
C GLY A 62 13.92 -9.99 -5.12
N ARG A 63 13.17 -9.20 -5.89
CA ARG A 63 11.75 -9.43 -6.12
C ARG A 63 11.50 -10.69 -6.93
N VAL A 64 10.62 -11.55 -6.42
CA VAL A 64 10.17 -12.76 -7.13
C VAL A 64 8.90 -12.45 -7.91
N PHE A 65 8.85 -12.92 -9.17
CA PHE A 65 7.66 -12.75 -10.03
C PHE A 65 6.40 -13.37 -9.39
N ALA A 66 5.25 -12.74 -9.55
CA ALA A 66 3.95 -13.17 -9.02
C ALA A 66 3.83 -13.20 -7.48
N THR A 67 4.73 -12.53 -6.74
CA THR A 67 4.60 -12.40 -5.27
C THR A 67 3.97 -11.06 -4.88
N SER A 68 3.20 -11.05 -3.78
CA SER A 68 2.69 -9.84 -3.15
C SER A 68 3.77 -9.10 -2.35
N GLN A 69 3.56 -7.83 -2.10
CA GLN A 69 4.39 -7.01 -1.23
C GLN A 69 3.45 -6.06 -0.47
N ASP A 70 3.58 -6.08 0.85
CA ASP A 70 2.79 -5.19 1.70
C ASP A 70 3.15 -3.73 1.46
N PHE A 71 2.25 -2.84 1.87
CA PHE A 71 2.51 -1.41 1.80
C PHE A 71 3.72 -1.03 2.65
N ALA A 72 4.47 -0.03 2.22
CA ALA A 72 5.50 0.62 3.01
C ALA A 72 5.34 2.13 2.93
N LEU A 73 5.56 2.79 4.06
CA LEU A 73 5.57 4.25 4.18
C LEU A 73 7.03 4.72 4.25
N GLU A 74 7.34 5.76 3.50
CA GLU A 74 8.60 6.46 3.69
C GLU A 74 8.69 7.05 5.10
N ASN A 75 9.89 7.04 5.69
CA ASN A 75 10.08 7.49 7.07
C ASN A 75 9.72 8.97 7.22
N ILE A 76 8.81 9.25 8.15
CA ILE A 76 8.37 10.61 8.48
C ILE A 76 9.17 11.08 9.69
N THR A 77 9.94 12.14 9.51
CA THR A 77 10.76 12.73 10.58
C THR A 77 10.25 14.10 10.96
N GLY A 78 10.49 14.49 12.19
CA GLY A 78 10.22 15.84 12.70
C GLY A 78 11.18 16.16 13.85
N ARG A 79 11.20 17.43 14.25
CA ARG A 79 12.00 17.91 15.35
C ARG A 79 11.14 18.68 16.32
N PHE A 80 11.35 18.42 17.61
CA PHE A 80 10.84 19.28 18.67
C PHE A 80 11.98 19.62 19.61
N GLY A 81 11.93 20.76 20.21
CA GLY A 81 12.91 21.21 21.19
C GLY A 81 12.53 22.56 21.76
N GLY A 82 12.98 22.83 22.96
CA GLY A 82 12.76 24.08 23.64
C GLY A 82 13.83 24.31 24.71
N SER A 83 14.00 25.56 25.16
CA SER A 83 14.85 25.86 26.27
C SER A 83 14.05 25.75 27.58
N ALA A 84 14.50 24.88 28.47
CA ALA A 84 13.91 24.76 29.82
C ALA A 84 14.19 25.99 30.69
N LEU A 85 14.99 26.92 30.23
CA LEU A 85 15.41 28.09 30.97
C LEU A 85 14.94 29.37 30.27
N SER A 86 13.90 29.97 30.85
CA SER A 86 13.53 31.38 30.67
C SER A 86 13.44 31.92 29.22
N GLY A 87 12.24 31.89 28.66
CA GLY A 87 11.91 32.69 27.49
C GLY A 87 12.35 32.23 26.12
N GLY A 88 12.80 30.98 25.99
CA GLY A 88 13.08 30.37 24.67
C GLY A 88 11.78 29.99 23.95
N ASN A 89 11.73 30.22 22.65
CA ASN A 89 10.65 29.74 21.83
C ASN A 89 10.76 28.21 21.69
N ASP A 90 9.69 27.50 21.98
CA ASP A 90 9.60 26.08 21.68
C ASP A 90 9.57 25.89 20.16
N ILE A 91 10.31 24.91 19.65
CA ILE A 91 10.41 24.59 18.25
C ILE A 91 9.59 23.33 18.00
N PHE A 92 8.54 23.47 17.18
CA PHE A 92 7.76 22.35 16.66
C PHE A 92 7.83 22.38 15.14
N GLU A 93 8.36 21.33 14.53
CA GLU A 93 8.52 21.25 13.09
C GLU A 93 8.01 19.92 12.54
N GLY A 94 7.46 19.95 11.34
CA GLY A 94 7.00 18.78 10.62
C GLY A 94 5.78 18.14 11.30
N VAL A 95 5.90 16.89 11.69
CA VAL A 95 4.82 16.07 12.28
C VAL A 95 4.51 16.39 13.74
N PHE A 96 5.35 17.20 14.40
CA PHE A 96 5.15 17.57 15.80
C PHE A 96 4.39 18.87 15.93
N GLY A 97 3.53 18.94 16.92
CA GLY A 97 2.80 20.15 17.33
C GLY A 97 2.58 20.16 18.83
N ASP A 98 2.29 21.34 19.35
CA ASP A 98 1.88 21.50 20.74
C ASP A 98 0.40 21.09 20.89
N ASN A 99 0.13 20.23 21.86
CA ASN A 99 -1.22 19.97 22.33
C ASN A 99 -1.42 20.72 23.64
N ILE A 100 -1.79 22.01 23.52
CA ILE A 100 -2.11 22.84 24.69
C ILE A 100 -3.57 22.57 25.09
N THR A 101 -3.85 21.37 25.60
CA THR A 101 -5.16 21.06 26.19
C THR A 101 -5.24 21.36 27.70
N GLY A 102 -4.16 21.84 28.31
CA GLY A 102 -4.13 22.29 29.68
C GLY A 102 -3.99 23.82 29.77
N LEU A 103 -4.84 24.46 30.56
CA LEU A 103 -4.68 25.84 30.92
C LEU A 103 -3.26 26.06 31.45
N LEU A 104 -2.45 26.82 30.71
CA LEU A 104 -1.24 27.40 31.26
C LEU A 104 -1.66 28.40 32.33
N ASP A 105 -1.81 27.97 33.55
CA ASP A 105 -1.87 28.90 34.68
C ASP A 105 -0.50 29.59 34.80
N GLN A 106 -0.36 30.70 34.16
CA GLN A 106 0.76 31.61 34.28
C GLN A 106 0.61 32.34 35.61
N SER A 107 0.65 31.63 36.72
CA SER A 107 0.76 32.27 38.02
C SER A 107 2.18 32.83 38.15
N PRO A 108 2.35 34.15 38.26
CA PRO A 108 3.67 34.75 38.45
C PRO A 108 4.23 34.33 39.80
N GLY A 109 5.17 33.40 39.80
CA GLY A 109 5.92 33.00 41.02
C GLY A 109 6.04 31.53 41.32
N SER A 110 5.38 30.61 40.67
CA SER A 110 5.61 29.20 40.87
C SER A 110 6.41 28.62 39.70
N GLY A 111 7.66 28.24 39.95
CA GLY A 111 8.57 27.68 38.98
C GLY A 111 8.24 26.24 38.55
N VAL A 112 7.00 25.83 38.67
CA VAL A 112 6.54 24.50 38.21
C VAL A 112 5.95 24.62 36.83
N LYS A 113 6.74 24.29 35.81
CA LYS A 113 6.22 24.10 34.46
C LYS A 113 5.29 22.89 34.46
N GLN A 114 4.03 23.08 34.11
CA GLN A 114 3.13 21.97 33.85
C GLN A 114 3.62 21.24 32.59
N PRO A 115 3.62 19.90 32.59
CA PRO A 115 3.97 19.14 31.39
C PRO A 115 2.93 19.42 30.29
N TYR A 116 3.36 19.93 29.16
CA TYR A 116 2.53 20.02 27.96
C TYR A 116 2.74 18.77 27.12
N GLY A 117 1.68 18.34 26.44
CA GLY A 117 1.77 17.21 25.50
C GLY A 117 2.39 17.67 24.20
N ILE A 118 3.18 16.80 23.59
CA ILE A 118 3.67 16.94 22.23
C ILE A 118 2.98 15.86 21.42
N ASP A 119 2.22 16.29 20.41
CA ASP A 119 1.51 15.36 19.52
C ASP A 119 2.32 15.10 18.26
N PHE A 120 2.42 13.82 17.92
CA PHE A 120 2.83 13.39 16.60
C PHE A 120 1.58 13.23 15.74
N ASP A 121 1.50 13.97 14.65
CA ASP A 121 0.41 13.89 13.70
C ASP A 121 0.95 13.99 12.26
N ALA A 122 0.99 12.85 11.57
CA ALA A 122 1.49 12.76 10.21
C ALA A 122 0.68 13.62 9.22
N SER A 123 -0.61 13.88 9.52
CA SER A 123 -1.48 14.67 8.64
C SER A 123 -1.03 16.12 8.45
N ARG A 124 -0.13 16.62 9.31
CA ARG A 124 0.46 17.96 9.19
C ARG A 124 1.40 18.11 8.00
N VAL A 125 1.97 16.98 7.52
CA VAL A 125 3.01 17.00 6.47
C VAL A 125 2.68 16.11 5.28
N VAL A 126 1.77 15.13 5.45
CA VAL A 126 1.35 14.22 4.38
C VAL A 126 -0.16 14.01 4.41
N SER A 127 -0.74 13.66 3.27
CA SER A 127 -2.13 13.21 3.20
C SER A 127 -2.24 11.83 3.83
N THR A 128 -3.15 11.68 4.79
CA THR A 128 -3.36 10.42 5.52
C THR A 128 -4.65 9.73 5.09
N ALA A 129 -4.64 8.40 5.17
CA ALA A 129 -5.79 7.53 4.95
C ALA A 129 -5.59 6.23 5.77
N ASN A 130 -6.54 5.30 5.71
CA ASN A 130 -6.43 4.00 6.37
C ASN A 130 -5.32 3.11 5.77
N GLU A 131 -4.81 3.47 4.61
CA GLU A 131 -3.71 2.80 3.91
C GLU A 131 -2.82 3.83 3.19
N THR A 132 -1.57 3.48 2.96
CA THR A 132 -0.68 4.25 2.08
C THR A 132 -0.91 3.84 0.64
N ARG A 133 -1.36 4.77 -0.20
CA ARG A 133 -1.61 4.51 -1.62
C ARG A 133 -1.30 5.73 -2.48
N PRO A 134 -0.85 5.54 -3.73
CA PRO A 134 -0.78 6.61 -4.71
C PRO A 134 -2.20 7.02 -5.18
N ARG A 135 -2.32 8.10 -5.92
CA ARG A 135 -3.55 8.40 -6.66
C ARG A 135 -3.84 7.25 -7.62
N ASN A 136 -5.07 6.78 -7.64
CA ASN A 136 -5.43 5.58 -8.38
C ASN A 136 -6.82 5.69 -9.00
N ILE A 137 -7.08 4.79 -9.96
CA ILE A 137 -8.39 4.58 -10.59
C ILE A 137 -8.67 3.09 -10.50
N ALA A 138 -9.86 2.73 -10.02
CA ALA A 138 -10.30 1.33 -9.99
C ALA A 138 -10.60 0.84 -11.42
N MET A 139 -9.91 -0.22 -11.84
CA MET A 139 -10.07 -0.88 -13.13
C MET A 139 -10.12 -2.39 -12.95
N THR A 140 -10.69 -3.09 -13.92
CA THR A 140 -10.68 -4.55 -13.94
C THR A 140 -9.52 -5.04 -14.78
N TYR A 141 -8.68 -5.89 -14.20
CA TYR A 141 -7.66 -6.62 -14.94
C TYR A 141 -8.26 -7.89 -15.54
N ALA A 142 -7.90 -8.19 -16.78
CA ALA A 142 -8.29 -9.42 -17.45
C ALA A 142 -7.09 -10.03 -18.18
N ILE A 143 -7.02 -11.37 -18.17
CA ILE A 143 -5.99 -12.14 -18.86
C ILE A 143 -6.59 -12.78 -20.13
N LYS A 144 -5.83 -12.80 -21.21
CA LYS A 144 -6.25 -13.45 -22.44
C LYS A 144 -6.20 -14.97 -22.28
N ALA A 145 -7.34 -15.62 -22.44
CA ALA A 145 -7.49 -17.06 -22.23
C ALA A 145 -7.46 -17.87 -23.54
N PHE A 146 -8.04 -17.33 -24.59
CA PHE A 146 -8.04 -17.96 -25.94
C PHE A 146 -8.27 -16.92 -27.03
N TYR A 147 -7.99 -17.28 -28.26
CA TYR A 147 -8.36 -16.49 -29.43
C TYR A 147 -9.76 -16.92 -29.86
N PRO A 148 -10.76 -15.98 -29.88
CA PRO A 148 -12.05 -16.30 -30.49
C PRO A 148 -11.84 -16.74 -31.93
N THR A 149 -12.36 -17.90 -32.31
CA THR A 149 -12.43 -18.27 -33.72
C THR A 149 -13.33 -17.26 -34.40
N SER A 150 -12.85 -16.62 -35.48
CA SER A 150 -13.70 -15.80 -36.32
C SER A 150 -14.88 -16.62 -36.81
N ALA A 151 -16.10 -16.14 -36.56
CA ALA A 151 -17.31 -16.74 -37.07
C ALA A 151 -17.36 -16.64 -38.60
#